data_680c32bdf3540962a695c193113bebc1
#
_entry.id   680c32bdf3540962a695c193113bebc1
#
_cell.length_a   1.000
_cell.length_b   1.000
_cell.length_c   1.000
_cell.angle_alpha   90.00
_cell.angle_beta   90.00
_cell.angle_gamma   90.00
#
_symmetry.space_group_name_H-M   'P 1'
#
loop_
_entity.id
_entity.type
_entity.pdbx_description
1 polymer ?
#
loop_
_entity_poly.entity_id
_entity_poly.type
_entity_poly.pdbx_seq_one_letter_code
_entity_poly.pdbx_strand_id
1 'polypeptide(L)'
;YILIDNLKKLEELKSNIYDTGHFVYDVETDSLNILEANLIGISICYGLETSYYIPFQHTDELNQIITKQIKIKEFFKIFKPIMEDSSIIKIGHNIKYDNAILRKYDVNVIGYDDTMLMSFISDAGINRHGMDDLAKIHLNKETIKYKEVVGSGKSQITFDQVDLKSALKYAAEDADITYKLYLLFKKRINHEKNNYIYSNIEKPLIDCIQTMEFNGIKVDKEYLKKLSTDFSKRILKLESKIYKDTGTEFNIASPKQLSEVLFDKLKLKPPKKTRTGEKSTGIDVLEDLAYGGNKIAETIIEWRQLSKLKNTYTEALQAHIIKSTGRIHTSYAMASTSTGRLASSDPNLQNIPIRTDEGRSIRKAFIPDKDQTIFAADYSQIELRVLAHMADVSQLKDAFNNNEDIHQLTASEIFNVKHKDVTKDLRRKAKAVNFGIIYG
;
A
#
# COMPACT_ATOMS: atom_id res chain seq x y z
N TYR A 1 8.92 0.62 32.22
CA TYR A 1 8.91 -0.49 31.26
C TYR A 1 9.56 -1.72 31.86
N ILE A 2 8.91 -2.87 31.73
CA ILE A 2 9.24 -4.11 32.44
C ILE A 2 9.52 -5.24 31.46
N LEU A 3 10.66 -5.91 31.64
CA LEU A 3 11.03 -7.11 30.87
C LEU A 3 10.39 -8.37 31.48
N ILE A 4 9.68 -9.13 30.65
CA ILE A 4 9.10 -10.42 31.00
C ILE A 4 10.00 -11.53 30.46
N ASP A 5 10.83 -12.08 31.32
CA ASP A 5 11.88 -13.05 30.99
C ASP A 5 11.64 -14.45 31.56
N ASN A 6 10.51 -14.65 32.25
CA ASN A 6 10.14 -15.92 32.84
C ASN A 6 8.61 -16.14 32.91
N LEU A 7 8.21 -17.40 33.04
CA LEU A 7 6.80 -17.81 33.01
C LEU A 7 5.98 -17.28 34.19
N LYS A 8 6.58 -17.07 35.37
CA LYS A 8 5.86 -16.54 36.54
C LYS A 8 5.37 -15.14 36.28
N LYS A 9 6.24 -14.24 35.79
CA LYS A 9 5.85 -12.88 35.41
C LYS A 9 4.81 -12.88 34.29
N LEU A 10 4.90 -13.87 33.36
CA LEU A 10 3.93 -13.98 32.24
C LEU A 10 2.53 -14.38 32.74
N GLU A 11 2.44 -15.28 33.73
CA GLU A 11 1.16 -15.67 34.36
C GLU A 11 0.56 -14.52 35.18
N GLU A 12 1.38 -13.73 35.86
CA GLU A 12 0.96 -12.52 36.58
C GLU A 12 0.41 -11.49 35.58
N LEU A 13 1.11 -11.26 34.46
CA LEU A 13 0.64 -10.37 33.39
C LEU A 13 -0.71 -10.83 32.81
N LYS A 14 -0.87 -12.12 32.56
CA LYS A 14 -2.12 -12.73 32.11
C LYS A 14 -3.27 -12.45 33.09
N SER A 15 -3.06 -12.66 34.39
CA SER A 15 -4.09 -12.39 35.42
C SER A 15 -4.56 -10.93 35.37
N ASN A 16 -3.62 -10.00 35.30
CA ASN A 16 -3.93 -8.57 35.22
C ASN A 16 -4.72 -8.18 33.97
N ILE A 17 -4.45 -8.86 32.84
CA ILE A 17 -5.21 -8.66 31.60
C ILE A 17 -6.66 -9.13 31.75
N TYR A 18 -6.90 -10.28 32.40
CA TYR A 18 -8.27 -10.73 32.68
C TYR A 18 -9.03 -9.77 33.57
N ASP A 19 -8.37 -9.17 34.58
CA ASP A 19 -8.99 -8.19 35.48
C ASP A 19 -9.35 -6.89 34.75
N THR A 20 -8.56 -6.48 33.74
CA THR A 20 -8.82 -5.24 32.97
C THR A 20 -9.75 -5.46 31.76
N GLY A 21 -9.84 -6.66 31.23
CA GLY A 21 -10.63 -7.00 30.04
C GLY A 21 -10.14 -6.42 28.73
N HIS A 22 -8.95 -5.81 28.72
CA HIS A 22 -8.33 -5.26 27.51
C HIS A 22 -6.82 -5.11 27.66
N PHE A 23 -6.10 -5.11 26.53
CA PHE A 23 -4.68 -4.79 26.48
C PHE A 23 -4.26 -4.37 25.06
N VAL A 24 -3.23 -3.55 24.99
CA VAL A 24 -2.48 -3.27 23.77
C VAL A 24 -1.45 -4.38 23.57
N TYR A 25 -1.22 -4.76 22.34
CA TYR A 25 -0.04 -5.52 21.95
C TYR A 25 0.53 -5.01 20.63
N ASP A 26 1.82 -5.17 20.47
CA ASP A 26 2.58 -4.87 19.26
C ASP A 26 3.67 -5.93 19.10
N VAL A 27 3.94 -6.39 17.87
CA VAL A 27 4.91 -7.45 17.60
C VAL A 27 6.17 -6.89 16.95
N GLU A 28 7.31 -7.39 17.44
CA GLU A 28 8.61 -7.11 16.87
C GLU A 28 9.08 -8.28 16.01
N THR A 29 9.58 -7.95 14.80
CA THR A 29 9.99 -8.96 13.82
C THR A 29 11.33 -8.63 13.17
N ASP A 30 11.97 -9.62 12.55
CA ASP A 30 13.22 -9.47 11.81
C ASP A 30 13.02 -8.99 10.35
N SER A 31 11.77 -8.98 9.87
CA SER A 31 11.44 -8.62 8.48
C SER A 31 10.04 -8.00 8.38
N LEU A 32 9.84 -7.09 7.44
CA LEU A 32 8.51 -6.56 7.10
C LEU A 32 7.72 -7.50 6.19
N ASN A 33 8.36 -8.50 5.57
CA ASN A 33 7.67 -9.49 4.77
C ASN A 33 6.97 -10.51 5.68
N ILE A 34 5.66 -10.39 5.80
CA ILE A 34 4.82 -11.21 6.71
C ILE A 34 5.10 -12.72 6.57
N LEU A 35 5.31 -13.22 5.34
CA LEU A 35 5.50 -14.65 5.09
C LEU A 35 6.87 -15.16 5.56
N GLU A 36 7.88 -14.31 5.56
CA GLU A 36 9.27 -14.64 5.92
C GLU A 36 9.62 -14.20 7.34
N ALA A 37 8.97 -13.17 7.86
CA ALA A 37 9.25 -12.58 9.17
C ALA A 37 9.14 -13.59 10.31
N ASN A 38 10.13 -13.57 11.21
CA ASN A 38 10.09 -14.29 12.48
C ASN A 38 9.67 -13.36 13.60
N LEU A 39 8.92 -13.88 14.56
CA LEU A 39 8.50 -13.15 15.76
C LEU A 39 9.68 -13.07 16.74
N ILE A 40 10.17 -11.86 17.00
CA ILE A 40 11.32 -11.61 17.88
C ILE A 40 10.87 -11.27 19.30
N GLY A 41 9.77 -10.57 19.44
CA GLY A 41 9.18 -10.23 20.73
C GLY A 41 7.76 -9.68 20.59
N ILE A 42 7.11 -9.49 21.75
CA ILE A 42 5.81 -8.83 21.84
C ILE A 42 5.85 -7.81 22.98
N SER A 43 5.39 -6.61 22.74
CA SER A 43 5.11 -5.65 23.79
C SER A 43 3.64 -5.67 24.21
N ILE A 44 3.36 -5.38 25.47
CA ILE A 44 2.02 -5.40 26.05
C ILE A 44 1.84 -4.21 26.99
N CYS A 45 0.66 -3.55 26.89
CA CYS A 45 0.24 -2.50 27.82
C CYS A 45 -1.25 -2.64 28.13
N TYR A 46 -1.63 -2.68 29.40
CA TYR A 46 -3.04 -2.75 29.83
C TYR A 46 -3.45 -1.61 30.75
N GLY A 47 -2.56 -0.65 30.97
CA GLY A 47 -2.81 0.52 31.80
C GLY A 47 -1.81 1.63 31.54
N LEU A 48 -2.07 2.81 32.07
CA LEU A 48 -1.17 3.95 31.95
C LEU A 48 0.15 3.69 32.70
N GLU A 49 1.25 4.22 32.15
CA GLU A 49 2.58 4.29 32.76
C GLU A 49 3.32 2.93 32.93
N THR A 50 2.71 1.81 32.54
CA THR A 50 3.36 0.50 32.68
C THR A 50 3.17 -0.31 31.40
N SER A 51 4.28 -0.60 30.72
CA SER A 51 4.32 -1.46 29.55
C SER A 51 5.37 -2.55 29.71
N TYR A 52 5.14 -3.65 29.04
CA TYR A 52 5.91 -4.87 29.14
C TYR A 52 6.48 -5.26 27.80
N TYR A 53 7.66 -5.87 27.81
CA TYR A 53 8.24 -6.50 26.63
C TYR A 53 8.59 -7.96 26.91
N ILE A 54 8.21 -8.87 26.05
CA ILE A 54 8.44 -10.31 26.13
C ILE A 54 9.34 -10.69 24.95
N PRO A 55 10.65 -10.87 25.14
CA PRO A 55 11.58 -11.28 24.10
C PRO A 55 11.51 -12.80 23.88
N PHE A 56 11.72 -13.22 22.60
CA PHE A 56 11.71 -14.63 22.22
C PHE A 56 12.99 -15.08 21.52
N GLN A 57 13.51 -14.30 20.57
CA GLN A 57 14.58 -14.72 19.66
C GLN A 57 15.67 -13.66 19.49
N HIS A 58 15.92 -12.84 20.51
CA HIS A 58 17.09 -11.96 20.49
C HIS A 58 18.39 -12.75 20.55
N THR A 59 19.39 -12.26 19.82
CA THR A 59 20.72 -12.84 19.71
C THR A 59 21.76 -11.96 20.40
N ASP A 60 22.87 -12.57 20.81
CA ASP A 60 24.04 -11.88 21.31
C ASP A 60 24.98 -11.42 20.17
N GLU A 61 26.10 -10.80 20.49
CA GLU A 61 27.09 -10.34 19.52
C GLU A 61 27.68 -11.47 18.64
N LEU A 62 27.54 -12.72 19.04
CA LEU A 62 27.94 -13.90 18.27
C LEU A 62 26.81 -14.54 17.49
N ASN A 63 25.66 -13.85 17.37
CA ASN A 63 24.42 -14.33 16.76
C ASN A 63 23.88 -15.62 17.40
N GLN A 64 24.13 -15.82 18.70
CA GLN A 64 23.55 -16.93 19.44
C GLN A 64 22.32 -16.45 20.23
N ILE A 65 21.25 -17.26 20.24
CA ILE A 65 20.02 -16.91 20.95
C ILE A 65 20.31 -16.74 22.46
N ILE A 66 19.94 -15.59 22.99
CA ILE A 66 20.10 -15.27 24.42
C ILE A 66 19.26 -16.23 25.24
N THR A 67 19.87 -16.86 26.27
CA THR A 67 19.23 -17.96 27.06
C THR A 67 18.10 -17.49 27.97
N LYS A 68 18.10 -16.24 28.41
CA LYS A 68 17.09 -15.66 29.31
C LYS A 68 15.91 -15.06 28.54
N GLN A 69 15.21 -15.87 27.76
CA GLN A 69 14.02 -15.47 26.99
C GLN A 69 12.95 -16.57 27.12
N ILE A 70 11.68 -16.17 26.96
CA ILE A 70 10.58 -17.13 26.96
C ILE A 70 10.52 -17.81 25.58
N LYS A 71 10.35 -19.13 25.57
CA LYS A 71 10.14 -19.86 24.31
C LYS A 71 8.77 -19.52 23.73
N ILE A 72 8.74 -19.22 22.43
CA ILE A 72 7.49 -18.86 21.72
C ILE A 72 6.35 -19.86 21.97
N LYS A 73 6.65 -21.17 21.97
CA LYS A 73 5.65 -22.23 22.26
C LYS A 73 5.06 -22.13 23.67
N GLU A 74 5.88 -21.78 24.66
CA GLU A 74 5.45 -21.61 26.07
C GLU A 74 4.59 -20.33 26.19
N PHE A 75 4.99 -19.25 25.52
CA PHE A 75 4.21 -18.02 25.44
C PHE A 75 2.81 -18.29 24.88
N PHE A 76 2.70 -18.91 23.70
CA PHE A 76 1.40 -19.15 23.09
C PHE A 76 0.55 -20.17 23.84
N LYS A 77 1.12 -21.10 24.58
CA LYS A 77 0.37 -21.97 25.47
C LYS A 77 -0.43 -21.16 26.51
N ILE A 78 0.11 -20.03 26.96
CA ILE A 78 -0.49 -19.15 27.97
C ILE A 78 -1.35 -18.08 27.31
N PHE A 79 -0.88 -17.45 26.22
CA PHE A 79 -1.49 -16.26 25.64
C PHE A 79 -2.46 -16.53 24.48
N LYS A 80 -2.37 -17.66 23.77
CA LYS A 80 -3.33 -17.98 22.70
C LYS A 80 -4.79 -17.93 23.18
N PRO A 81 -5.16 -18.50 24.35
CA PRO A 81 -6.53 -18.39 24.85
C PRO A 81 -6.99 -16.95 25.06
N ILE A 82 -6.11 -16.04 25.47
CA ILE A 82 -6.44 -14.62 25.67
C ILE A 82 -6.61 -13.90 24.32
N MET A 83 -5.73 -14.19 23.37
CA MET A 83 -5.80 -13.61 22.01
C MET A 83 -7.08 -14.02 21.29
N GLU A 84 -7.57 -15.23 21.55
CA GLU A 84 -8.78 -15.79 20.92
C GLU A 84 -10.06 -15.60 21.76
N ASP A 85 -9.98 -14.94 22.91
CA ASP A 85 -11.14 -14.63 23.76
C ASP A 85 -11.82 -13.34 23.30
N SER A 86 -13.05 -13.43 22.81
CA SER A 86 -13.83 -12.27 22.35
C SER A 86 -14.25 -11.30 23.45
N SER A 87 -14.19 -11.73 24.74
CA SER A 87 -14.51 -10.87 25.89
C SER A 87 -13.37 -9.92 26.27
N ILE A 88 -12.17 -10.20 25.80
CA ILE A 88 -10.97 -9.36 26.02
C ILE A 88 -10.68 -8.57 24.74
N ILE A 89 -10.58 -7.25 24.85
CA ILE A 89 -10.27 -6.39 23.71
C ILE A 89 -8.76 -6.30 23.51
N LYS A 90 -8.27 -6.70 22.34
CA LYS A 90 -6.89 -6.51 21.89
C LYS A 90 -6.79 -5.20 21.13
N ILE A 91 -5.83 -4.38 21.44
CA ILE A 91 -5.65 -3.06 20.85
C ILE A 91 -4.29 -3.03 20.15
N GLY A 92 -4.24 -2.49 18.95
CA GLY A 92 -2.99 -2.29 18.23
C GLY A 92 -2.98 -0.98 17.43
N HIS A 93 -1.87 -0.71 16.79
CA HIS A 93 -1.71 0.37 15.83
C HIS A 93 -1.27 -0.21 14.48
N ASN A 94 -2.14 -0.22 13.48
CA ASN A 94 -1.99 -1.02 12.26
C ASN A 94 -1.97 -2.53 12.56
N ILE A 95 -2.88 -2.93 13.44
CA ILE A 95 -2.99 -4.29 14.01
C ILE A 95 -3.07 -5.41 12.96
N LYS A 96 -3.37 -5.04 11.71
CA LYS A 96 -3.38 -5.95 10.57
C LYS A 96 -2.05 -6.72 10.42
N TYR A 97 -0.92 -6.02 10.59
CA TYR A 97 0.40 -6.65 10.51
C TYR A 97 0.62 -7.63 11.67
N ASP A 98 0.33 -7.20 12.89
CA ASP A 98 0.50 -8.02 14.09
C ASP A 98 -0.34 -9.29 14.04
N ASN A 99 -1.62 -9.15 13.69
CA ASN A 99 -2.52 -10.29 13.49
C ASN A 99 -1.99 -11.27 12.43
N ALA A 100 -1.41 -10.75 11.34
CA ALA A 100 -0.86 -11.59 10.29
C ALA A 100 0.36 -12.39 10.75
N ILE A 101 1.24 -11.80 11.57
CA ILE A 101 2.36 -12.51 12.19
C ILE A 101 1.87 -13.58 13.16
N LEU A 102 0.90 -13.26 14.02
CA LEU A 102 0.34 -14.22 14.99
C LEU A 102 -0.35 -15.40 14.30
N ARG A 103 -1.00 -15.18 13.17
CA ARG A 103 -1.62 -16.23 12.36
C ARG A 103 -0.63 -17.31 11.89
N LYS A 104 0.65 -16.97 11.69
CA LYS A 104 1.70 -17.96 11.37
C LYS A 104 1.95 -18.95 12.51
N TYR A 105 1.60 -18.57 13.74
CA TYR A 105 1.69 -19.39 14.95
C TYR A 105 0.34 -20.02 15.33
N ASP A 106 -0.60 -20.07 14.36
CA ASP A 106 -1.94 -20.65 14.56
C ASP A 106 -2.74 -19.91 15.66
N VAL A 107 -2.56 -18.60 15.77
CA VAL A 107 -3.32 -17.72 16.67
C VAL A 107 -4.27 -16.85 15.85
N ASN A 108 -5.57 -16.97 16.12
CA ASN A 108 -6.61 -16.18 15.50
C ASN A 108 -7.11 -15.09 16.46
N VAL A 109 -6.62 -13.88 16.31
CA VAL A 109 -6.97 -12.77 17.21
C VAL A 109 -8.41 -12.35 16.98
N ILE A 110 -9.22 -12.38 18.04
CA ILE A 110 -10.66 -12.05 18.02
C ILE A 110 -10.93 -10.88 18.98
N GLY A 111 -11.81 -9.97 18.63
CA GLY A 111 -12.20 -8.86 19.51
C GLY A 111 -11.09 -7.82 19.66
N TYR A 112 -10.73 -7.15 18.56
CA TYR A 112 -9.64 -6.18 18.54
C TYR A 112 -10.12 -4.78 18.14
N ASP A 113 -9.30 -3.76 18.42
CA ASP A 113 -9.44 -2.38 17.97
C ASP A 113 -8.12 -1.86 17.39
N ASP A 114 -8.19 -0.95 16.41
CA ASP A 114 -7.05 -0.37 15.69
C ASP A 114 -7.03 1.16 15.82
N THR A 115 -6.01 1.70 16.47
CA THR A 115 -5.87 3.15 16.71
C THR A 115 -5.53 3.93 15.44
N MET A 116 -4.84 3.34 14.47
CA MET A 116 -4.56 3.96 13.17
C MET A 116 -5.87 4.20 12.41
N LEU A 117 -6.75 3.20 12.35
CA LEU A 117 -8.05 3.32 11.68
C LEU A 117 -9.00 4.27 12.43
N MET A 118 -8.99 4.29 13.77
CA MET A 118 -9.74 5.27 14.54
C MET A 118 -9.32 6.71 14.21
N SER A 119 -8.02 6.96 14.11
CA SER A 119 -7.48 8.25 13.66
C SER A 119 -7.87 8.55 12.22
N PHE A 120 -7.79 7.55 11.34
CA PHE A 120 -8.08 7.71 9.92
C PHE A 120 -9.53 8.16 9.67
N ILE A 121 -10.51 7.54 10.29
CA ILE A 121 -11.93 7.91 10.10
C ILE A 121 -12.27 9.31 10.62
N SER A 122 -11.48 9.84 11.57
CA SER A 122 -11.68 11.19 12.13
C SER A 122 -10.93 12.27 11.34
N ASP A 123 -9.74 11.96 10.81
CA ASP A 123 -8.79 12.93 10.26
C ASP A 123 -8.26 12.57 8.87
N ALA A 124 -9.00 11.79 8.08
CA ALA A 124 -8.58 11.43 6.73
C ALA A 124 -8.23 12.66 5.88
N GLY A 125 -7.01 12.68 5.33
CA GLY A 125 -6.52 13.79 4.52
C GLY A 125 -6.04 15.04 5.29
N ILE A 126 -6.16 15.06 6.62
CA ILE A 126 -5.66 16.16 7.48
C ILE A 126 -4.26 15.82 7.97
N ASN A 127 -4.07 14.62 8.53
CA ASN A 127 -2.83 14.16 9.13
C ASN A 127 -2.36 12.83 8.51
N ARG A 128 -1.09 12.50 8.77
CA ARG A 128 -0.62 11.12 8.66
C ARG A 128 -1.09 10.34 9.88
N HIS A 129 -1.32 9.05 9.70
CA HIS A 129 -1.87 8.19 10.73
C HIS A 129 -0.83 7.21 11.33
N GLY A 130 0.46 7.42 11.06
CA GLY A 130 1.54 6.69 11.72
C GLY A 130 1.67 7.06 13.19
N MET A 131 2.06 6.11 14.02
CA MET A 131 2.13 6.28 15.47
C MET A 131 2.99 7.48 15.91
N ASP A 132 4.14 7.68 15.27
CA ASP A 132 5.05 8.79 15.53
C ASP A 132 4.39 10.15 15.31
N ASP A 133 3.70 10.31 14.18
CA ASP A 133 3.01 11.56 13.84
C ASP A 133 1.86 11.81 14.82
N LEU A 134 1.09 10.78 15.16
CA LEU A 134 -0.02 10.88 16.11
C LEU A 134 0.44 11.16 17.53
N ALA A 135 1.54 10.54 17.98
CA ALA A 135 2.15 10.81 19.29
C ALA A 135 2.59 12.28 19.39
N LYS A 136 3.21 12.80 18.34
CA LYS A 136 3.61 14.22 18.31
C LYS A 136 2.42 15.17 18.31
N ILE A 137 1.40 14.89 17.48
CA ILE A 137 0.22 15.77 17.33
C ILE A 137 -0.65 15.75 18.58
N HIS A 138 -0.95 14.59 19.12
CA HIS A 138 -1.97 14.44 20.15
C HIS A 138 -1.42 14.30 21.57
N LEU A 139 -0.20 13.81 21.73
CA LEU A 139 0.43 13.58 23.02
C LEU A 139 1.60 14.53 23.30
N ASN A 140 1.99 15.35 22.30
CA ASN A 140 3.19 16.20 22.34
C ASN A 140 4.45 15.42 22.73
N LYS A 141 4.59 14.19 22.22
CA LYS A 141 5.67 13.27 22.55
C LYS A 141 6.44 12.89 21.29
N GLU A 142 7.75 13.05 21.31
CA GLU A 142 8.67 12.45 20.32
C GLU A 142 8.94 11.01 20.77
N THR A 143 8.79 10.07 19.84
CA THR A 143 8.98 8.63 20.02
C THR A 143 10.38 8.20 19.62
N ILE A 144 10.86 7.09 20.14
CA ILE A 144 12.09 6.45 19.67
C ILE A 144 11.84 5.95 18.24
N LYS A 145 12.70 6.34 17.30
CA LYS A 145 12.54 5.91 15.90
C LYS A 145 13.17 4.53 15.69
N TYR A 146 12.52 3.67 14.91
CA TYR A 146 13.05 2.35 14.56
C TYR A 146 14.51 2.39 14.09
N LYS A 147 14.86 3.37 13.22
CA LYS A 147 16.23 3.57 12.74
C LYS A 147 17.27 3.95 13.81
N GLU A 148 16.83 4.46 14.95
CA GLU A 148 17.72 4.76 16.09
C GLU A 148 18.10 3.48 16.83
N VAL A 149 17.27 2.46 16.76
CA VAL A 149 17.46 1.16 17.40
C VAL A 149 18.23 0.20 16.50
N VAL A 150 17.86 0.11 15.21
CA VAL A 150 18.47 -0.84 14.26
C VAL A 150 19.56 -0.22 13.36
N GLY A 151 19.76 1.11 13.42
CA GLY A 151 20.69 1.80 12.52
C GLY A 151 20.10 2.04 11.13
N SER A 152 20.96 2.45 10.19
CA SER A 152 20.54 2.74 8.82
C SER A 152 21.65 2.43 7.80
N GLY A 153 21.26 2.20 6.54
CA GLY A 153 22.18 1.94 5.44
C GLY A 153 22.94 0.61 5.59
N LYS A 154 24.24 0.60 5.33
CA LYS A 154 25.05 -0.64 5.36
C LYS A 154 25.30 -1.21 6.76
N SER A 155 25.12 -0.39 7.79
CA SER A 155 25.29 -0.81 9.19
C SER A 155 23.96 -1.16 9.89
N GLN A 156 22.87 -1.21 9.14
CA GLN A 156 21.58 -1.60 9.69
C GLN A 156 21.61 -3.08 10.08
N ILE A 157 21.16 -3.34 11.31
CA ILE A 157 20.95 -4.69 11.86
C ILE A 157 19.47 -5.06 11.81
N THR A 158 19.17 -6.34 12.02
CA THR A 158 17.79 -6.81 12.23
C THR A 158 17.40 -6.69 13.71
N PHE A 159 16.10 -6.66 14.01
CA PHE A 159 15.64 -6.38 15.38
C PHE A 159 16.06 -7.46 16.40
N ASP A 160 16.26 -8.70 15.96
CA ASP A 160 16.79 -9.78 16.80
C ASP A 160 18.23 -9.51 17.33
N GLN A 161 18.99 -8.68 16.63
CA GLN A 161 20.36 -8.28 17.00
C GLN A 161 20.39 -7.02 17.89
N VAL A 162 19.25 -6.41 18.16
CA VAL A 162 19.14 -5.26 19.07
C VAL A 162 19.29 -5.75 20.52
N ASP A 163 20.10 -5.05 21.31
CA ASP A 163 20.25 -5.36 22.73
C ASP A 163 18.92 -5.26 23.49
N LEU A 164 18.71 -6.15 24.46
CA LEU A 164 17.43 -6.27 25.17
C LEU A 164 16.99 -4.99 25.89
N LYS A 165 17.92 -4.14 26.32
CA LYS A 165 17.58 -2.91 27.02
C LYS A 165 17.04 -1.85 26.04
N SER A 166 17.63 -1.74 24.87
CA SER A 166 17.17 -0.88 23.80
C SER A 166 15.85 -1.40 23.20
N ALA A 167 15.75 -2.70 22.95
CA ALA A 167 14.52 -3.35 22.48
C ALA A 167 13.36 -3.16 23.47
N LEU A 168 13.58 -3.36 24.77
CA LEU A 168 12.58 -3.08 25.81
C LEU A 168 12.08 -1.63 25.76
N LYS A 169 12.99 -0.66 25.63
CA LYS A 169 12.59 0.75 25.65
C LYS A 169 11.75 1.09 24.43
N TYR A 170 12.17 0.63 23.26
CA TYR A 170 11.48 0.86 22.01
C TYR A 170 10.10 0.20 21.99
N ALA A 171 10.05 -1.11 22.10
CA ALA A 171 8.82 -1.89 21.99
C ALA A 171 7.78 -1.55 23.09
N ALA A 172 8.23 -1.36 24.35
CA ALA A 172 7.33 -0.98 25.42
C ALA A 172 6.81 0.47 25.28
N GLU A 173 7.58 1.38 24.64
CA GLU A 173 7.11 2.72 24.30
C GLU A 173 5.99 2.66 23.28
N ASP A 174 6.12 1.83 22.23
CA ASP A 174 5.11 1.67 21.18
C ASP A 174 3.78 1.20 21.76
N ALA A 175 3.79 0.22 22.67
CA ALA A 175 2.59 -0.22 23.38
C ALA A 175 2.00 0.87 24.30
N ASP A 176 2.82 1.62 25.03
CA ASP A 176 2.37 2.73 25.90
C ASP A 176 1.72 3.85 25.09
N ILE A 177 2.34 4.26 23.98
CA ILE A 177 1.80 5.28 23.08
C ILE A 177 0.48 4.81 22.47
N THR A 178 0.43 3.59 21.96
CA THR A 178 -0.79 2.99 21.39
C THR A 178 -1.94 3.00 22.41
N TYR A 179 -1.66 2.68 23.68
CA TYR A 179 -2.69 2.73 24.73
C TYR A 179 -3.21 4.15 24.96
N LYS A 180 -2.33 5.15 25.02
CA LYS A 180 -2.72 6.56 25.18
C LYS A 180 -3.53 7.07 23.99
N LEU A 181 -3.13 6.72 22.77
CA LEU A 181 -3.89 7.04 21.55
C LEU A 181 -5.26 6.35 21.54
N TYR A 182 -5.35 5.09 22.01
CA TYR A 182 -6.62 4.39 22.11
C TYR A 182 -7.60 5.10 23.02
N LEU A 183 -7.17 5.52 24.22
CA LEU A 183 -8.03 6.23 25.16
C LEU A 183 -8.56 7.56 24.59
N LEU A 184 -7.76 8.22 23.76
CA LEU A 184 -8.14 9.45 23.07
C LEU A 184 -9.12 9.17 21.92
N PHE A 185 -8.73 8.30 20.99
CA PHE A 185 -9.50 8.06 19.76
C PHE A 185 -10.81 7.31 20.03
N LYS A 186 -10.85 6.40 20.99
CA LYS A 186 -12.08 5.70 21.37
C LYS A 186 -13.17 6.67 21.84
N LYS A 187 -12.81 7.68 22.61
CA LYS A 187 -13.74 8.76 23.02
C LYS A 187 -14.15 9.60 21.81
N ARG A 188 -13.19 9.92 20.95
CA ARG A 188 -13.39 10.81 19.81
C ARG A 188 -14.33 10.22 18.76
N ILE A 189 -14.15 8.97 18.34
CA ILE A 189 -15.01 8.32 17.35
C ILE A 189 -16.46 8.20 17.83
N ASN A 190 -16.67 8.04 19.14
CA ASN A 190 -18.03 8.03 19.71
C ASN A 190 -18.66 9.44 19.69
N HIS A 191 -17.92 10.47 20.07
CA HIS A 191 -18.36 11.86 20.07
C HIS A 191 -18.70 12.36 18.66
N GLU A 192 -17.84 12.04 17.68
CA GLU A 192 -18.02 12.40 16.27
C GLU A 192 -19.03 11.52 15.54
N LYS A 193 -19.62 10.52 16.21
CA LYS A 193 -20.57 9.55 15.65
C LYS A 193 -19.98 8.69 14.50
N ASN A 194 -18.68 8.53 14.46
CA ASN A 194 -17.96 7.74 13.46
C ASN A 194 -17.91 6.25 13.80
N ASN A 195 -18.43 5.86 14.95
CA ASN A 195 -18.37 4.48 15.46
C ASN A 195 -19.03 3.47 14.52
N TYR A 196 -20.09 3.88 13.78
CA TYR A 196 -20.75 3.00 12.79
C TYR A 196 -19.77 2.63 11.66
N ILE A 197 -19.09 3.61 11.08
CA ILE A 197 -18.10 3.39 9.98
C ILE A 197 -16.97 2.53 10.50
N TYR A 198 -16.44 2.85 11.67
CA TYR A 198 -15.35 2.08 12.29
C TYR A 198 -15.73 0.61 12.51
N SER A 199 -16.87 0.35 13.17
CA SER A 199 -17.23 -0.98 13.62
C SER A 199 -17.78 -1.88 12.51
N ASN A 200 -18.42 -1.29 11.49
CA ASN A 200 -19.12 -2.06 10.45
C ASN A 200 -18.43 -2.06 9.09
N ILE A 201 -17.44 -1.17 8.87
CA ILE A 201 -16.71 -1.08 7.59
C ILE A 201 -15.22 -1.29 7.83
N GLU A 202 -14.54 -0.37 8.51
CA GLU A 202 -13.07 -0.37 8.60
C GLU A 202 -12.51 -1.56 9.38
N LYS A 203 -13.07 -1.83 10.53
CA LYS A 203 -12.61 -2.91 11.40
C LYS A 203 -12.79 -4.32 10.78
N PRO A 204 -13.99 -4.71 10.25
CA PRO A 204 -14.15 -5.98 9.56
C PRO A 204 -13.34 -6.11 8.28
N LEU A 205 -12.99 -4.99 7.63
CA LEU A 205 -12.17 -4.98 6.42
C LEU A 205 -10.74 -5.46 6.69
N ILE A 206 -10.22 -5.34 7.93
CA ILE A 206 -8.90 -5.85 8.31
C ILE A 206 -8.78 -7.34 7.99
N ASP A 207 -9.74 -8.17 8.41
CA ASP A 207 -9.72 -9.62 8.19
C ASP A 207 -9.82 -9.98 6.70
N CYS A 208 -10.63 -9.23 5.95
CA CYS A 208 -10.76 -9.41 4.50
C CYS A 208 -9.43 -9.14 3.80
N ILE A 209 -8.80 -8.00 4.10
CA ILE A 209 -7.53 -7.59 3.49
C ILE A 209 -6.40 -8.53 3.90
N GLN A 210 -6.32 -8.88 5.16
CA GLN A 210 -5.34 -9.83 5.66
C GLN A 210 -5.45 -11.18 4.94
N THR A 211 -6.66 -11.65 4.70
CA THR A 211 -6.90 -12.88 3.94
C THR A 211 -6.47 -12.75 2.47
N MET A 212 -6.72 -11.59 1.84
CA MET A 212 -6.26 -11.31 0.47
C MET A 212 -4.73 -11.28 0.39
N GLU A 213 -4.07 -10.59 1.32
CA GLU A 213 -2.61 -10.52 1.40
C GLU A 213 -1.97 -11.89 1.62
N PHE A 214 -2.55 -12.70 2.51
CA PHE A 214 -2.06 -14.03 2.83
C PHE A 214 -2.23 -15.00 1.66
N ASN A 215 -3.36 -14.95 0.96
CA ASN A 215 -3.61 -15.77 -0.21
C ASN A 215 -2.74 -15.35 -1.40
N GLY A 216 -2.50 -14.06 -1.58
CA GLY A 216 -1.77 -13.52 -2.72
C GLY A 216 -2.41 -13.89 -4.07
N ILE A 217 -1.70 -13.62 -5.16
CA ILE A 217 -2.13 -13.92 -6.53
C ILE A 217 -1.07 -14.73 -7.27
N LYS A 218 -1.48 -15.79 -7.96
CA LYS A 218 -0.59 -16.63 -8.77
C LYS A 218 -0.17 -15.92 -10.05
N VAL A 219 1.12 -16.01 -10.37
CA VAL A 219 1.70 -15.36 -11.54
C VAL A 219 2.54 -16.36 -12.34
N ASP A 220 2.33 -16.39 -13.65
CA ASP A 220 3.14 -17.18 -14.58
C ASP A 220 4.50 -16.48 -14.81
N LYS A 221 5.50 -16.94 -14.08
CA LYS A 221 6.88 -16.43 -14.15
C LYS A 221 7.50 -16.61 -15.54
N GLU A 222 7.27 -17.75 -16.17
CA GLU A 222 7.86 -18.04 -17.48
C GLU A 222 7.24 -17.17 -18.58
N TYR A 223 5.94 -16.90 -18.47
CA TYR A 223 5.28 -15.95 -19.35
C TYR A 223 5.84 -14.53 -19.19
N LEU A 224 6.02 -14.04 -17.95
CA LEU A 224 6.63 -12.74 -17.69
C LEU A 224 8.05 -12.65 -18.26
N LYS A 225 8.86 -13.70 -18.12
CA LYS A 225 10.21 -13.78 -18.66
C LYS A 225 10.23 -13.70 -20.19
N LYS A 226 9.33 -14.42 -20.86
CA LYS A 226 9.17 -14.35 -22.32
C LYS A 226 8.78 -12.94 -22.76
N LEU A 227 7.82 -12.32 -22.06
CA LEU A 227 7.36 -10.97 -22.34
C LEU A 227 8.46 -9.93 -22.11
N SER A 228 9.26 -10.06 -21.05
CA SER A 228 10.43 -9.21 -20.78
C SER A 228 11.47 -9.30 -21.91
N THR A 229 11.70 -10.52 -22.42
CA THR A 229 12.61 -10.73 -23.56
C THR A 229 12.09 -10.07 -24.84
N ASP A 230 10.80 -10.16 -25.12
CA ASP A 230 10.17 -9.49 -26.27
C ASP A 230 10.27 -7.98 -26.16
N PHE A 231 9.93 -7.43 -25.01
CA PHE A 231 10.07 -5.98 -24.75
C PHE A 231 11.51 -5.52 -24.89
N SER A 232 12.50 -6.30 -24.43
CA SER A 232 13.92 -5.97 -24.61
C SER A 232 14.32 -5.88 -26.08
N LYS A 233 13.87 -6.81 -26.91
CA LYS A 233 14.14 -6.77 -28.37
C LYS A 233 13.50 -5.53 -29.03
N ARG A 234 12.28 -5.17 -28.64
CA ARG A 234 11.59 -3.98 -29.17
C ARG A 234 12.27 -2.70 -28.70
N ILE A 235 12.69 -2.62 -27.43
CA ILE A 235 13.43 -1.48 -26.87
C ILE A 235 14.73 -1.24 -27.65
N LEU A 236 15.53 -2.28 -27.90
CA LEU A 236 16.75 -2.18 -28.69
C LEU A 236 16.51 -1.67 -30.12
N LYS A 237 15.42 -2.08 -30.75
CA LYS A 237 15.05 -1.56 -32.08
C LYS A 237 14.70 -0.07 -32.04
N LEU A 238 13.97 0.36 -31.01
CA LEU A 238 13.63 1.77 -30.80
C LEU A 238 14.88 2.62 -30.49
N GLU A 239 15.79 2.12 -29.66
CA GLU A 239 17.09 2.77 -29.39
C GLU A 239 17.90 2.97 -30.67
N SER A 240 18.06 1.90 -31.48
CA SER A 240 18.77 1.99 -32.75
C SER A 240 18.13 2.99 -33.71
N LYS A 241 16.80 3.08 -33.73
CA LYS A 241 16.07 4.06 -34.52
C LYS A 241 16.30 5.49 -33.99
N ILE A 242 16.21 5.70 -32.68
CA ILE A 242 16.47 7.01 -32.06
C ILE A 242 17.90 7.46 -32.36
N TYR A 243 18.89 6.61 -32.21
CA TYR A 243 20.30 6.95 -32.49
C TYR A 243 20.52 7.29 -33.96
N LYS A 244 19.90 6.53 -34.87
CA LYS A 244 19.94 6.84 -36.30
C LYS A 244 19.31 8.20 -36.61
N ASP A 245 18.14 8.47 -36.06
CA ASP A 245 17.37 9.70 -36.33
C ASP A 245 17.99 10.94 -35.67
N THR A 246 18.69 10.78 -34.55
CA THR A 246 19.42 11.86 -33.85
C THR A 246 20.87 12.02 -34.31
N GLY A 247 21.44 11.02 -35.00
CA GLY A 247 22.84 10.99 -35.44
C GLY A 247 23.82 10.94 -34.27
N THR A 248 23.43 10.40 -33.11
CA THR A 248 24.30 10.24 -31.92
C THR A 248 23.75 9.21 -30.96
N GLU A 249 24.64 8.48 -30.32
CA GLU A 249 24.31 7.59 -29.20
C GLU A 249 24.35 8.37 -27.88
N PHE A 250 23.39 8.15 -27.01
CA PHE A 250 23.28 8.81 -25.70
C PHE A 250 22.35 7.98 -24.79
N ASN A 251 22.38 8.26 -23.49
CA ASN A 251 21.45 7.61 -22.55
C ASN A 251 20.05 8.25 -22.66
N ILE A 252 19.13 7.56 -23.36
CA ILE A 252 17.73 8.02 -23.58
C ILE A 252 16.96 8.13 -22.25
N ALA A 253 17.34 7.35 -21.22
CA ALA A 253 16.77 7.44 -19.88
C ALA A 253 17.23 8.69 -19.12
N SER A 254 18.35 9.33 -19.52
CA SER A 254 18.84 10.54 -18.87
C SER A 254 18.09 11.79 -19.35
N PRO A 255 17.30 12.46 -18.50
CA PRO A 255 16.58 13.68 -18.89
C PRO A 255 17.52 14.77 -19.42
N LYS A 256 18.74 14.88 -18.84
CA LYS A 256 19.74 15.86 -19.24
C LYS A 256 20.26 15.59 -20.66
N GLN A 257 20.75 14.38 -20.93
CA GLN A 257 21.27 14.03 -22.25
C GLN A 257 20.17 14.11 -23.32
N LEU A 258 18.97 13.67 -23.00
CA LEU A 258 17.84 13.78 -23.91
C LEU A 258 17.50 15.25 -24.21
N SER A 259 17.53 16.12 -23.20
CA SER A 259 17.32 17.56 -23.36
C SER A 259 18.36 18.19 -24.30
N GLU A 260 19.64 17.87 -24.10
CA GLU A 260 20.74 18.33 -24.94
C GLU A 260 20.55 17.89 -26.40
N VAL A 261 20.16 16.64 -26.64
CA VAL A 261 19.92 16.11 -27.99
C VAL A 261 18.71 16.78 -28.64
N LEU A 262 17.58 16.84 -27.96
CA LEU A 262 16.35 17.39 -28.56
C LEU A 262 16.43 18.89 -28.80
N PHE A 263 16.94 19.66 -27.86
CA PHE A 263 16.81 21.12 -27.88
C PHE A 263 18.11 21.83 -28.31
N ASP A 264 19.29 21.26 -28.07
CA ASP A 264 20.54 21.91 -28.42
C ASP A 264 21.10 21.38 -29.74
N LYS A 265 21.00 20.06 -30.01
CA LYS A 265 21.47 19.46 -31.25
C LYS A 265 20.41 19.55 -32.37
N LEU A 266 19.19 19.07 -32.12
CA LEU A 266 18.12 19.06 -33.10
C LEU A 266 17.35 20.40 -33.22
N LYS A 267 17.67 21.37 -32.34
CA LYS A 267 17.09 22.73 -32.34
C LYS A 267 15.55 22.76 -32.25
N LEU A 268 14.94 21.72 -31.62
CA LEU A 268 13.50 21.73 -31.36
C LEU A 268 13.16 22.83 -30.34
N LYS A 269 12.00 23.45 -30.49
CA LYS A 269 11.56 24.49 -29.56
C LYS A 269 11.11 23.86 -28.23
N PRO A 270 11.75 24.18 -27.11
CA PRO A 270 11.31 23.65 -25.80
C PRO A 270 10.03 24.37 -25.36
N PRO A 271 8.92 23.66 -25.10
CA PRO A 271 7.68 24.30 -24.73
C PRO A 271 7.67 24.86 -23.29
N LYS A 272 8.44 24.26 -22.39
CA LYS A 272 8.50 24.67 -20.97
C LYS A 272 9.91 24.44 -20.36
N LYS A 273 10.24 25.26 -19.36
CA LYS A 273 11.41 25.05 -18.50
C LYS A 273 10.98 24.34 -17.20
N THR A 274 11.88 23.54 -16.65
CA THR A 274 11.72 22.95 -15.32
C THR A 274 11.82 24.03 -14.24
N ARG A 275 11.50 23.67 -13.01
CA ARG A 275 11.64 24.53 -11.84
C ARG A 275 13.09 24.97 -11.58
N THR A 276 14.07 24.19 -12.07
CA THR A 276 15.52 24.47 -12.03
C THR A 276 16.02 25.26 -13.25
N GLY A 277 15.12 25.66 -14.17
CA GLY A 277 15.46 26.41 -15.38
C GLY A 277 15.92 25.57 -16.57
N GLU A 278 16.04 24.24 -16.40
CA GLU A 278 16.40 23.32 -17.48
C GLU A 278 15.21 23.06 -18.43
N LYS A 279 15.50 22.69 -19.67
CA LYS A 279 14.46 22.35 -20.65
C LYS A 279 13.84 20.98 -20.29
N SER A 280 12.55 20.97 -20.01
CA SER A 280 11.86 19.74 -19.64
C SER A 280 11.79 18.73 -20.79
N THR A 281 12.00 17.45 -20.45
CA THR A 281 11.74 16.30 -21.35
C THR A 281 10.61 15.43 -20.78
N GLY A 282 9.70 16.01 -19.99
CA GLY A 282 8.53 15.35 -19.44
C GLY A 282 7.62 14.79 -20.53
N ILE A 283 6.67 13.93 -20.13
CA ILE A 283 5.75 13.31 -21.08
C ILE A 283 4.91 14.35 -21.83
N ASP A 284 4.45 15.38 -21.11
CA ASP A 284 3.69 16.51 -21.67
C ASP A 284 4.43 17.20 -22.81
N VAL A 285 5.73 17.45 -22.62
CA VAL A 285 6.60 18.09 -23.63
C VAL A 285 6.82 17.20 -24.85
N LEU A 286 7.02 15.89 -24.62
CA LEU A 286 7.20 14.94 -25.72
C LEU A 286 5.88 14.75 -26.50
N GLU A 287 4.74 14.73 -25.83
CA GLU A 287 3.42 14.67 -26.48
C GLU A 287 3.13 15.92 -27.31
N ASP A 288 3.47 17.12 -26.83
CA ASP A 288 3.35 18.36 -27.59
C ASP A 288 4.23 18.32 -28.86
N LEU A 289 5.46 17.84 -28.75
CA LEU A 289 6.35 17.67 -29.92
C LEU A 289 5.82 16.62 -30.90
N ALA A 290 5.30 15.50 -30.42
CA ALA A 290 4.70 14.46 -31.24
C ALA A 290 3.45 14.96 -31.96
N TYR A 291 2.58 15.70 -31.27
CA TYR A 291 1.40 16.34 -31.85
C TYR A 291 1.78 17.33 -32.96
N GLY A 292 2.93 18.02 -32.81
CA GLY A 292 3.55 18.86 -33.84
C GLY A 292 4.17 18.07 -35.02
N GLY A 293 4.01 16.76 -35.06
CA GLY A 293 4.50 15.87 -36.15
C GLY A 293 5.96 15.40 -35.98
N ASN A 294 6.57 15.54 -34.78
CA ASN A 294 7.94 15.11 -34.57
C ASN A 294 8.01 13.60 -34.28
N LYS A 295 8.45 12.83 -35.30
CA LYS A 295 8.57 11.37 -35.23
C LYS A 295 9.57 10.85 -34.17
N ILE A 296 10.61 11.64 -33.86
CA ILE A 296 11.60 11.28 -32.83
C ILE A 296 10.90 11.30 -31.46
N ALA A 297 10.08 12.31 -31.19
CA ALA A 297 9.33 12.41 -29.94
C ALA A 297 8.36 11.22 -29.77
N GLU A 298 7.64 10.84 -30.83
CA GLU A 298 6.78 9.63 -30.82
C GLU A 298 7.58 8.38 -30.47
N THR A 299 8.75 8.19 -31.10
CA THR A 299 9.62 7.03 -30.86
C THR A 299 10.17 7.01 -29.43
N ILE A 300 10.50 8.17 -28.87
CA ILE A 300 10.97 8.28 -27.47
C ILE A 300 9.84 7.99 -26.49
N ILE A 301 8.62 8.43 -26.75
CA ILE A 301 7.44 8.11 -25.93
C ILE A 301 7.22 6.59 -25.90
N GLU A 302 7.24 5.94 -27.06
CA GLU A 302 7.08 4.47 -27.16
C GLU A 302 8.21 3.75 -26.41
N TRP A 303 9.47 4.19 -26.57
CA TRP A 303 10.61 3.65 -25.87
C TRP A 303 10.45 3.76 -24.35
N ARG A 304 10.05 4.94 -23.84
CA ARG A 304 9.83 5.16 -22.41
C ARG A 304 8.72 4.31 -21.84
N GLN A 305 7.60 4.23 -22.55
CA GLN A 305 6.46 3.40 -22.14
C GLN A 305 6.86 1.93 -22.04
N LEU A 306 7.54 1.41 -23.07
CA LEU A 306 7.95 0.01 -23.12
C LEU A 306 9.01 -0.30 -22.05
N SER A 307 9.99 0.59 -21.85
CA SER A 307 11.01 0.47 -20.81
C SER A 307 10.40 0.47 -19.41
N LYS A 308 9.42 1.35 -19.14
CA LYS A 308 8.68 1.38 -17.89
C LYS A 308 7.90 0.07 -17.68
N LEU A 309 7.22 -0.42 -18.70
CA LEU A 309 6.46 -1.68 -18.61
C LEU A 309 7.38 -2.86 -18.33
N LYS A 310 8.53 -2.91 -18.99
CA LYS A 310 9.53 -3.95 -18.77
C LYS A 310 10.05 -3.92 -17.33
N ASN A 311 10.56 -2.80 -16.88
CA ASN A 311 11.25 -2.70 -15.59
C ASN A 311 10.26 -2.81 -14.41
N THR A 312 9.10 -2.12 -14.48
CA THR A 312 8.16 -2.06 -13.38
C THR A 312 7.30 -3.31 -13.25
N TYR A 313 6.97 -3.96 -14.37
CA TYR A 313 6.04 -5.09 -14.33
C TYR A 313 6.68 -6.42 -14.74
N THR A 314 7.31 -6.53 -15.93
CA THR A 314 7.78 -7.84 -16.35
C THR A 314 9.03 -8.30 -15.59
N GLU A 315 9.86 -7.43 -15.10
CA GLU A 315 11.06 -7.78 -14.29
C GLU A 315 10.78 -7.69 -12.80
N ALA A 316 10.29 -6.55 -12.30
CA ALA A 316 10.08 -6.37 -10.87
C ALA A 316 9.08 -7.38 -10.29
N LEU A 317 7.96 -7.67 -10.98
CA LEU A 317 7.00 -8.67 -10.49
C LEU A 317 7.61 -10.06 -10.29
N GLN A 318 8.58 -10.45 -11.12
CA GLN A 318 9.26 -11.75 -10.96
C GLN A 318 10.05 -11.82 -9.64
N ALA A 319 10.62 -10.70 -9.19
CA ALA A 319 11.37 -10.63 -7.92
C ALA A 319 10.45 -10.74 -6.70
N HIS A 320 9.17 -10.34 -6.84
CA HIS A 320 8.19 -10.43 -5.77
C HIS A 320 7.46 -11.78 -5.67
N ILE A 321 7.76 -12.73 -6.56
CA ILE A 321 7.17 -14.08 -6.46
C ILE A 321 7.85 -14.82 -5.31
N ILE A 322 7.10 -15.10 -4.25
CA ILE A 322 7.57 -15.88 -3.10
C ILE A 322 7.75 -17.33 -3.53
N LYS A 323 8.95 -17.87 -3.31
CA LYS A 323 9.32 -19.23 -3.79
C LYS A 323 8.47 -20.33 -3.18
N SER A 324 8.09 -20.23 -1.93
CA SER A 324 7.30 -21.23 -1.20
C SER A 324 5.84 -21.31 -1.68
N THR A 325 5.26 -20.18 -2.11
CA THR A 325 3.85 -20.09 -2.53
C THR A 325 3.68 -20.06 -4.06
N GLY A 326 4.70 -19.62 -4.80
CA GLY A 326 4.63 -19.34 -6.24
C GLY A 326 3.72 -18.12 -6.56
N ARG A 327 3.43 -17.27 -5.56
CA ARG A 327 2.46 -16.17 -5.64
C ARG A 327 3.12 -14.85 -5.31
N ILE A 328 2.49 -13.76 -5.69
CA ILE A 328 2.81 -12.40 -5.25
C ILE A 328 1.84 -12.05 -4.12
N HIS A 329 2.39 -11.54 -3.03
CA HIS A 329 1.66 -11.10 -1.85
C HIS A 329 1.91 -9.60 -1.67
N THR A 330 0.98 -8.78 -2.19
CA THR A 330 1.04 -7.32 -2.01
C THR A 330 0.57 -6.94 -0.63
N SER A 331 0.97 -5.79 -0.13
CA SER A 331 0.44 -5.17 1.07
C SER A 331 -0.59 -4.09 0.71
N TYR A 332 -1.73 -4.08 1.38
CA TYR A 332 -2.76 -3.06 1.24
C TYR A 332 -2.79 -2.13 2.45
N ALA A 333 -2.44 -0.87 2.26
CA ALA A 333 -2.57 0.15 3.30
C ALA A 333 -4.00 0.70 3.33
N MET A 334 -4.63 0.66 4.50
CA MET A 334 -6.01 1.07 4.73
C MET A 334 -6.15 2.56 5.04
N ALA A 335 -5.10 3.18 5.59
CA ALA A 335 -5.12 4.56 6.08
C ALA A 335 -4.14 5.50 5.35
N SER A 336 -3.79 5.21 4.09
CA SER A 336 -2.78 6.00 3.35
C SER A 336 -3.37 7.00 2.35
N THR A 337 -4.64 6.89 1.99
CA THR A 337 -5.30 7.80 1.06
C THR A 337 -6.33 8.66 1.78
N SER A 338 -6.50 9.91 1.35
CA SER A 338 -7.53 10.80 1.93
C SER A 338 -8.96 10.44 1.55
N THR A 339 -9.15 9.49 0.63
CA THR A 339 -10.45 9.14 0.05
C THR A 339 -11.03 7.83 0.57
N GLY A 340 -10.33 7.11 1.46
CA GLY A 340 -10.73 5.77 1.92
C GLY A 340 -10.43 4.64 0.92
N ARG A 341 -9.74 4.93 -0.20
CA ARG A 341 -9.26 3.88 -1.10
C ARG A 341 -8.09 3.14 -0.49
N LEU A 342 -7.98 1.85 -0.74
CA LEU A 342 -6.77 1.08 -0.42
C LEU A 342 -5.61 1.52 -1.31
N ALA A 343 -4.40 1.49 -0.77
CA ALA A 343 -3.18 1.64 -1.55
C ALA A 343 -2.39 0.33 -1.51
N SER A 344 -1.97 -0.15 -2.67
CA SER A 344 -1.19 -1.39 -2.80
C SER A 344 0.30 -1.06 -2.93
N SER A 345 1.15 -1.77 -2.18
CA SER A 345 2.61 -1.67 -2.22
C SER A 345 3.27 -3.04 -2.13
N ASP A 346 4.51 -3.12 -2.54
CA ASP A 346 5.41 -4.26 -2.39
C ASP A 346 4.90 -5.60 -2.98
N PRO A 347 4.50 -5.63 -4.27
CA PRO A 347 4.49 -4.57 -5.28
C PRO A 347 3.15 -3.86 -5.40
N ASN A 348 3.10 -2.67 -6.04
CA ASN A 348 1.84 -2.03 -6.37
C ASN A 348 1.12 -2.77 -7.53
N LEU A 349 0.05 -3.51 -7.22
CA LEU A 349 -0.76 -4.24 -8.20
C LEU A 349 -1.95 -3.44 -8.74
N GLN A 350 -2.26 -2.27 -8.16
CA GLN A 350 -3.39 -1.43 -8.61
C GLN A 350 -3.10 -0.65 -9.90
N ASN A 351 -1.81 -0.48 -10.24
CA ASN A 351 -1.37 0.32 -11.39
C ASN A 351 -1.00 -0.52 -12.62
N ILE A 352 -1.39 -1.80 -12.68
CA ILE A 352 -1.13 -2.66 -13.84
C ILE A 352 -1.91 -2.13 -15.04
N PRO A 353 -1.23 -1.72 -16.14
CA PRO A 353 -1.89 -1.05 -17.25
C PRO A 353 -2.87 -1.97 -17.99
N ILE A 354 -3.93 -1.36 -18.55
CA ILE A 354 -4.98 -2.08 -19.30
C ILE A 354 -5.27 -1.44 -20.66
N ARG A 355 -4.85 -0.19 -20.88
CA ARG A 355 -5.24 0.56 -22.07
C ARG A 355 -4.50 0.13 -23.33
N THR A 356 -3.23 -0.25 -23.22
CA THR A 356 -2.38 -0.70 -24.33
C THR A 356 -2.37 -2.22 -24.46
N ASP A 357 -1.97 -2.72 -25.64
CA ASP A 357 -1.83 -4.17 -25.88
C ASP A 357 -0.75 -4.80 -25.02
N GLU A 358 0.34 -4.07 -24.79
CA GLU A 358 1.41 -4.46 -23.87
C GLU A 358 0.91 -4.61 -22.45
N GLY A 359 0.14 -3.62 -21.96
CA GLY A 359 -0.47 -3.68 -20.64
C GLY A 359 -1.44 -4.85 -20.49
N ARG A 360 -2.29 -5.09 -21.47
CA ARG A 360 -3.16 -6.26 -21.51
C ARG A 360 -2.37 -7.58 -21.53
N SER A 361 -1.22 -7.58 -22.20
CA SER A 361 -0.34 -8.76 -22.21
C SER A 361 0.26 -9.05 -20.83
N ILE A 362 0.65 -8.01 -20.06
CA ILE A 362 1.12 -8.17 -18.68
C ILE A 362 0.02 -8.80 -17.80
N ARG A 363 -1.23 -8.38 -17.96
CA ARG A 363 -2.36 -8.95 -17.18
C ARG A 363 -2.58 -10.43 -17.40
N LYS A 364 -2.23 -10.97 -18.57
CA LYS A 364 -2.31 -12.42 -18.86
C LYS A 364 -1.36 -13.25 -18.02
N ALA A 365 -0.35 -12.64 -17.39
CA ALA A 365 0.53 -13.33 -16.46
C ALA A 365 -0.15 -13.71 -15.14
N PHE A 366 -1.24 -13.03 -14.77
CA PHE A 366 -2.02 -13.34 -13.57
C PHE A 366 -2.97 -14.47 -13.90
N ILE A 367 -2.76 -15.62 -13.27
CA ILE A 367 -3.45 -16.87 -13.60
C ILE A 367 -4.16 -17.45 -12.37
N PRO A 368 -5.27 -18.16 -12.53
CA PRO A 368 -5.89 -18.91 -11.46
C PRO A 368 -5.10 -20.18 -11.11
N ASP A 369 -5.42 -20.81 -10.00
CA ASP A 369 -4.98 -22.18 -9.74
C ASP A 369 -5.73 -23.17 -10.63
N LYS A 370 -5.24 -24.43 -10.66
CA LYS A 370 -5.89 -25.48 -11.41
C LYS A 370 -7.37 -25.62 -10.99
N ASP A 371 -8.25 -25.78 -11.95
CA ASP A 371 -9.69 -25.92 -11.77
C ASP A 371 -10.39 -24.69 -11.16
N GLN A 372 -9.72 -23.51 -11.19
CA GLN A 372 -10.26 -22.23 -10.78
C GLN A 372 -10.34 -21.25 -11.97
N THR A 373 -11.07 -20.15 -11.77
CA THR A 373 -11.14 -19.05 -12.73
C THR A 373 -10.99 -17.71 -12.00
N ILE A 374 -10.42 -16.73 -12.69
CA ILE A 374 -10.41 -15.36 -12.19
C ILE A 374 -11.76 -14.74 -12.48
N PHE A 375 -12.47 -14.35 -11.42
CA PHE A 375 -13.70 -13.57 -11.51
C PHE A 375 -13.39 -12.11 -11.22
N ALA A 376 -13.80 -11.21 -12.11
CA ALA A 376 -13.67 -9.76 -11.93
C ALA A 376 -15.05 -9.11 -11.98
N ALA A 377 -15.38 -8.33 -10.95
CA ALA A 377 -16.59 -7.54 -10.88
C ALA A 377 -16.25 -6.10 -10.53
N ASP A 378 -16.91 -5.15 -11.19
CA ASP A 378 -16.75 -3.72 -10.95
C ASP A 378 -18.10 -3.03 -10.91
N TYR A 379 -18.27 -2.12 -9.99
CA TYR A 379 -19.51 -1.32 -9.90
C TYR A 379 -19.59 -0.35 -11.08
N SER A 380 -20.63 -0.49 -11.90
CA SER A 380 -20.85 0.38 -13.05
C SER A 380 -21.08 1.82 -12.62
N GLN A 381 -20.13 2.70 -12.95
CA GLN A 381 -20.24 4.16 -12.77
C GLN A 381 -20.61 4.58 -11.33
N ILE A 382 -20.10 3.87 -10.31
CA ILE A 382 -20.52 4.06 -8.92
C ILE A 382 -20.32 5.50 -8.43
N GLU A 383 -19.24 6.15 -8.83
CA GLU A 383 -18.93 7.52 -8.43
C GLU A 383 -19.99 8.52 -8.96
N LEU A 384 -20.41 8.35 -10.23
CA LEU A 384 -21.50 9.17 -10.79
C LEU A 384 -22.85 8.88 -10.14
N ARG A 385 -23.11 7.62 -9.75
CA ARG A 385 -24.34 7.26 -9.01
C ARG A 385 -24.36 7.90 -7.63
N VAL A 386 -23.23 7.86 -6.93
CA VAL A 386 -23.07 8.51 -5.61
C VAL A 386 -23.23 10.03 -5.76
N LEU A 387 -22.60 10.63 -6.76
CA LEU A 387 -22.75 12.08 -7.05
C LEU A 387 -24.22 12.45 -7.33
N ALA A 388 -24.90 11.69 -8.19
CA ALA A 388 -26.32 11.90 -8.51
C ALA A 388 -27.20 11.87 -7.25
N HIS A 389 -26.90 10.96 -6.31
CA HIS A 389 -27.60 10.85 -5.04
C HIS A 389 -27.28 12.01 -4.10
N MET A 390 -26.02 12.27 -3.83
CA MET A 390 -25.57 13.27 -2.85
C MET A 390 -25.87 14.71 -3.27
N ALA A 391 -25.68 15.04 -4.53
CA ALA A 391 -25.94 16.37 -5.08
C ALA A 391 -27.40 16.56 -5.59
N ASP A 392 -28.23 15.56 -5.43
CA ASP A 392 -29.65 15.54 -5.84
C ASP A 392 -29.89 15.93 -7.30
N VAL A 393 -29.00 15.47 -8.22
CA VAL A 393 -29.09 15.80 -9.65
C VAL A 393 -30.14 14.92 -10.31
N SER A 394 -31.35 15.48 -10.52
CA SER A 394 -32.51 14.75 -11.06
C SER A 394 -32.21 14.10 -12.42
N GLN A 395 -31.58 14.83 -13.35
CA GLN A 395 -31.23 14.32 -14.68
C GLN A 395 -30.35 13.07 -14.63
N LEU A 396 -29.34 13.04 -13.75
CA LEU A 396 -28.49 11.87 -13.58
C LEU A 396 -29.27 10.69 -12.93
N LYS A 397 -30.13 10.99 -11.94
CA LYS A 397 -30.98 9.96 -11.31
C LYS A 397 -31.93 9.33 -12.32
N ASP A 398 -32.59 10.14 -13.14
CA ASP A 398 -33.52 9.69 -14.18
C ASP A 398 -32.79 8.83 -15.22
N ALA A 399 -31.63 9.29 -15.69
CA ALA A 399 -30.82 8.54 -16.64
C ALA A 399 -30.39 7.17 -16.07
N PHE A 400 -29.96 7.12 -14.81
CA PHE A 400 -29.60 5.84 -14.15
C PHE A 400 -30.82 4.92 -13.96
N ASN A 401 -31.97 5.46 -13.59
CA ASN A 401 -33.21 4.68 -13.42
C ASN A 401 -33.72 4.11 -14.76
N ASN A 402 -33.50 4.84 -15.84
CA ASN A 402 -33.84 4.42 -17.20
C ASN A 402 -32.75 3.57 -17.87
N ASN A 403 -31.65 3.25 -17.18
CA ASN A 403 -30.47 2.55 -17.73
C ASN A 403 -29.85 3.24 -18.96
N GLU A 404 -29.87 4.56 -19.00
CA GLU A 404 -29.24 5.36 -20.05
C GLU A 404 -27.74 5.48 -19.83
N ASP A 405 -26.99 5.63 -20.93
CA ASP A 405 -25.54 5.86 -20.86
C ASP A 405 -25.26 7.34 -20.57
N ILE A 406 -24.89 7.66 -19.34
CA ILE A 406 -24.60 9.02 -18.88
C ILE A 406 -23.57 9.73 -19.78
N HIS A 407 -22.51 9.02 -20.22
CA HIS A 407 -21.50 9.64 -21.07
C HIS A 407 -22.04 9.92 -22.48
N GLN A 408 -23.00 9.13 -22.95
CA GLN A 408 -23.67 9.37 -24.22
C GLN A 408 -24.65 10.53 -24.11
N LEU A 409 -25.38 10.62 -22.98
CA LEU A 409 -26.28 11.73 -22.68
C LEU A 409 -25.50 13.04 -22.62
N THR A 410 -24.44 13.11 -21.82
CA THR A 410 -23.54 14.28 -21.74
C THR A 410 -22.93 14.65 -23.09
N ALA A 411 -22.54 13.64 -23.89
CA ALA A 411 -22.01 13.92 -25.23
C ALA A 411 -23.07 14.54 -26.14
N SER A 412 -24.31 14.05 -26.09
CA SER A 412 -25.43 14.61 -26.84
C SER A 412 -25.66 16.09 -26.52
N GLU A 413 -25.62 16.43 -25.22
CA GLU A 413 -25.82 17.79 -24.72
C GLU A 413 -24.64 18.72 -25.06
N ILE A 414 -23.42 18.34 -24.74
CA ILE A 414 -22.21 19.18 -24.92
C ILE A 414 -21.95 19.45 -26.41
N PHE A 415 -22.09 18.42 -27.24
CA PHE A 415 -21.77 18.53 -28.68
C PHE A 415 -22.99 18.84 -29.55
N ASN A 416 -24.17 19.02 -28.93
CA ASN A 416 -25.45 19.31 -29.62
C ASN A 416 -25.73 18.33 -30.77
N VAL A 417 -25.55 17.02 -30.50
CA VAL A 417 -25.83 15.93 -31.44
C VAL A 417 -26.94 15.05 -30.89
N LYS A 418 -27.75 14.44 -31.75
CA LYS A 418 -28.79 13.51 -31.30
C LYS A 418 -28.12 12.30 -30.59
N HIS A 419 -28.75 11.79 -29.55
CA HIS A 419 -28.24 10.66 -28.76
C HIS A 419 -27.76 9.47 -29.62
N LYS A 420 -28.53 9.12 -30.68
CA LYS A 420 -28.19 8.05 -31.63
C LYS A 420 -26.95 8.35 -32.53
N ASP A 421 -26.60 9.61 -32.67
CA ASP A 421 -25.50 10.05 -33.53
C ASP A 421 -24.19 10.29 -32.76
N VAL A 422 -24.18 10.02 -31.44
CA VAL A 422 -22.97 10.12 -30.59
C VAL A 422 -21.95 9.05 -30.97
N THR A 423 -20.83 9.50 -31.51
CA THR A 423 -19.71 8.62 -31.86
C THR A 423 -18.94 8.15 -30.63
N LYS A 424 -18.17 7.08 -30.75
CA LYS A 424 -17.27 6.58 -29.66
C LYS A 424 -16.29 7.68 -29.21
N ASP A 425 -15.82 8.54 -30.09
CA ASP A 425 -14.91 9.64 -29.75
C ASP A 425 -15.60 10.73 -28.93
N LEU A 426 -16.79 11.15 -29.34
CA LEU A 426 -17.60 12.14 -28.60
C LEU A 426 -17.94 11.61 -27.20
N ARG A 427 -18.35 10.35 -27.12
CA ARG A 427 -18.59 9.67 -25.82
C ARG A 427 -17.34 9.65 -24.94
N ARG A 428 -16.16 9.40 -25.52
CA ARG A 428 -14.88 9.42 -24.79
C ARG A 428 -14.55 10.81 -24.25
N LYS A 429 -14.77 11.87 -25.06
CA LYS A 429 -14.58 13.25 -24.62
C LYS A 429 -15.56 13.64 -23.51
N ALA A 430 -16.83 13.29 -23.63
CA ALA A 430 -17.82 13.52 -22.59
C ALA A 430 -17.48 12.76 -21.30
N LYS A 431 -16.94 11.54 -21.39
CA LYS A 431 -16.43 10.81 -20.23
C LYS A 431 -15.33 11.59 -19.51
N ALA A 432 -14.40 12.19 -20.24
CA ALA A 432 -13.35 13.02 -19.65
C ALA A 432 -13.92 14.28 -18.97
N VAL A 433 -14.94 14.91 -19.56
CA VAL A 433 -15.63 16.07 -18.96
C VAL A 433 -16.33 15.67 -17.66
N ASN A 434 -17.12 14.59 -17.67
CA ASN A 434 -17.83 14.12 -16.48
C ASN A 434 -16.89 13.85 -15.29
N PHE A 435 -15.77 13.20 -15.56
CA PHE A 435 -14.76 12.96 -14.51
C PHE A 435 -13.98 14.22 -14.14
N GLY A 436 -13.70 15.12 -15.10
CA GLY A 436 -13.08 16.41 -14.81
C GLY A 436 -13.91 17.27 -13.87
N ILE A 437 -15.24 17.24 -13.98
CA ILE A 437 -16.15 17.97 -13.06
C ILE A 437 -16.10 17.36 -11.65
N ILE A 438 -15.94 16.04 -11.52
CA ILE A 438 -15.93 15.36 -10.22
C ILE A 438 -14.59 15.53 -9.49
N TYR A 439 -13.50 15.48 -10.24
CA TYR A 439 -12.15 15.45 -9.65
C TYR A 439 -11.41 16.79 -9.69
N GLY A 440 -11.95 17.79 -10.34
CA GLY A 440 -11.36 19.14 -10.49
C GLY A 440 -10.45 19.24 -11.70
#